data_017d92206326b4697a842bfa4be6b6a7
#
_entry.id   017d92206326b4697a842bfa4be6b6a7
#
_cell.length_a   1.000
_cell.length_b   1.000
_cell.length_c   1.000
_cell.angle_alpha   90.00
_cell.angle_beta   90.00
_cell.angle_gamma   90.00
#
_symmetry.space_group_name_H-M   'P 1'
#
loop_
_entity.id
_entity.type
_entity.pdbx_description
1 polymer ?
#
loop_
_entity_poly.entity_id
_entity_poly.type
_entity_poly.pdbx_seq_one_letter_code
_entity_poly.pdbx_strand_id
1 'polypeptide(L)' 'MTTIVMNDYNWQKIRARIDEDYGRVTTLVSWRLKETLGFTVRHHRGINSLTNIFEYDTRLDFVDETAATFFRMKYL' A
#
# COMPACT_ATOMS: atom_id res chain seq x y z
N MET A 1 7.78 -7.74 -10.49
CA MET A 1 7.31 -6.89 -9.37
C MET A 1 5.79 -6.96 -9.32
N THR A 2 5.23 -7.12 -8.13
CA THR A 2 3.78 -7.24 -7.94
C THR A 2 3.23 -5.95 -7.33
N THR A 3 2.16 -5.41 -7.90
CA THR A 3 1.51 -4.21 -7.39
C THR A 3 0.10 -4.53 -6.92
N ILE A 4 -0.25 -4.12 -5.71
CA ILE A 4 -1.61 -4.18 -5.19
C ILE A 4 -2.19 -2.77 -5.21
N VAL A 5 -3.35 -2.61 -5.83
CA VAL A 5 -4.04 -1.32 -5.92
C VAL A 5 -5.23 -1.32 -4.98
N MET A 6 -5.36 -0.25 -4.19
CA MET A 6 -6.50 -0.09 -3.29
C MET A 6 -6.88 1.39 -3.20
N ASN A 7 -8.09 1.69 -2.70
CA ASN A 7 -8.46 3.07 -2.47
C ASN A 7 -7.76 3.61 -1.21
N ASP A 8 -7.70 4.94 -1.08
CA ASP A 8 -7.00 5.58 0.03
C ASP A 8 -7.64 5.24 1.39
N TYR A 9 -8.94 5.06 1.43
CA TYR A 9 -9.66 4.70 2.66
C TYR A 9 -9.21 3.32 3.18
N ASN A 10 -9.13 2.34 2.30
CA ASN A 10 -8.65 1.00 2.66
C ASN A 10 -7.19 1.03 3.10
N TRP A 11 -6.37 1.82 2.41
CA TRP A 11 -4.97 1.99 2.80
C TRP A 11 -4.83 2.58 4.20
N GLN A 12 -5.64 3.59 4.55
CA GLN A 12 -5.60 4.18 5.89
C GLN A 12 -5.93 3.16 6.99
N LYS A 13 -6.90 2.28 6.75
CA LYS A 13 -7.22 1.19 7.67
C LYS A 13 -6.08 0.21 7.86
N ILE A 14 -5.47 -0.21 6.75
CA ILE A 14 -4.35 -1.14 6.75
C ILE A 14 -3.13 -0.51 7.43
N ARG A 15 -2.86 0.74 7.13
CA ARG A 15 -1.78 1.51 7.74
C ARG A 15 -1.91 1.55 9.27
N ALA A 16 -3.12 1.77 9.78
CA ALA A 16 -3.37 1.76 11.22
C ALA A 16 -3.06 0.40 11.85
N ARG A 17 -3.40 -0.69 11.17
CA ARG A 17 -3.08 -2.06 11.63
C ARG A 17 -1.58 -2.32 11.62
N ILE A 18 -0.87 -1.86 10.61
CA ILE A 18 0.59 -1.97 10.54
C ILE A 18 1.24 -1.18 11.67
N ASP A 19 0.74 0.01 11.96
CA ASP A 19 1.22 0.83 13.07
C ASP A 19 1.07 0.12 14.43
N GLU A 20 -0.03 -0.61 14.61
CA GLU A 20 -0.23 -1.44 15.81
C GLU A 20 0.75 -2.60 15.88
N ASP A 21 0.99 -3.29 14.75
CA ASP A 21 1.80 -4.51 14.69
C ASP A 21 3.30 -4.23 14.77
N TYR A 22 3.78 -3.17 14.11
CA TYR A 22 5.21 -2.91 13.92
C TYR A 22 5.68 -1.56 14.48
N GLY A 23 4.78 -0.74 14.97
CA GLY A 23 5.07 0.59 15.46
C GLY A 23 4.96 1.67 14.37
N ARG A 24 4.68 2.87 14.82
CA ARG A 24 4.34 4.01 13.96
C ARG A 24 5.47 4.41 13.00
N VAL A 25 6.71 4.20 13.41
CA VAL A 25 7.89 4.57 12.61
C VAL A 25 7.93 3.78 11.31
N THR A 26 7.43 2.54 11.30
CA THR A 26 7.43 1.68 10.10
C THR A 26 6.65 2.30 8.94
N THR A 27 5.52 2.94 9.21
CA THR A 27 4.71 3.55 8.16
C THR A 27 5.11 4.97 7.82
N LEU A 28 5.85 5.66 8.69
CA LEU A 28 6.36 7.01 8.43
C LEU A 28 7.59 7.02 7.55
N VAL A 29 8.35 5.93 7.50
CA VAL A 29 9.62 5.85 6.78
C VAL A 29 9.54 4.73 5.74
N SER A 30 9.52 5.09 4.46
CA SER A 30 9.30 4.13 3.37
C SER A 30 10.32 3.00 3.32
N TRP A 31 11.59 3.25 3.65
CA TRP A 31 12.60 2.18 3.64
C TRP A 31 12.33 1.13 4.72
N ARG A 32 11.72 1.51 5.84
CA ARG A 32 11.31 0.55 6.87
C ARG A 32 10.17 -0.34 6.42
N LEU A 33 9.20 0.19 5.69
CA LEU A 33 8.15 -0.61 5.07
C LEU A 33 8.74 -1.63 4.11
N LYS A 34 9.71 -1.23 3.30
CA LYS A 34 10.37 -2.10 2.35
C LYS A 34 11.14 -3.23 3.05
N GLU A 35 11.89 -2.91 4.11
CA GLU A 35 12.65 -3.90 4.85
C GLU A 35 11.76 -4.86 5.65
N THR A 36 10.70 -4.35 6.28
CA THR A 36 9.85 -5.12 7.19
C THR A 36 8.81 -5.93 6.43
N LEU A 37 8.15 -5.34 5.44
CA LEU A 37 7.00 -5.91 4.74
C LEU A 37 7.24 -6.12 3.24
N GLY A 38 8.34 -5.62 2.72
CA GLY A 38 8.73 -5.85 1.33
C GLY A 38 7.99 -5.03 0.29
N PHE A 39 7.44 -3.86 0.65
CA PHE A 39 6.78 -3.00 -0.31
C PHE A 39 7.04 -1.52 -0.08
N THR A 40 6.81 -0.73 -1.13
CA THR A 40 6.78 0.74 -1.07
C THR A 40 5.40 1.24 -1.45
N VAL A 41 5.04 2.41 -0.95
CA VAL A 41 3.72 3.01 -1.17
C VAL A 41 3.83 4.11 -2.23
N ARG A 42 2.91 4.08 -3.19
CA ARG A 42 2.82 5.09 -4.23
C ARG A 42 1.38 5.58 -4.33
N HIS A 43 1.17 6.88 -4.21
CA HIS A 43 -0.14 7.49 -4.37
C HIS A 43 -0.34 7.91 -5.82
N HIS A 44 -1.41 7.43 -6.42
CA HIS A 44 -1.79 7.78 -7.78
C HIS A 44 -2.97 8.73 -7.77
N ARG A 45 -2.84 9.81 -8.55
CA ARG A 45 -3.92 10.80 -8.77
C ARG A 45 -4.02 11.05 -10.25
N GLY A 46 -5.24 11.04 -10.78
CA GLY A 46 -5.44 11.26 -12.20
C GLY A 46 -6.90 11.48 -12.54
N ILE A 47 -7.13 11.92 -13.79
CA ILE A 47 -8.46 12.08 -14.33
C ILE A 47 -8.72 10.95 -15.30
N ASN A 48 -9.82 10.21 -15.11
CA ASN A 48 -10.26 9.23 -16.08
C ASN A 48 -10.84 9.96 -17.28
N SER A 49 -10.20 9.84 -18.43
CA SER A 49 -10.58 10.56 -19.66
C SER A 49 -11.93 10.13 -20.22
N LEU A 50 -12.39 8.92 -19.87
CA LEU A 50 -13.68 8.40 -20.35
C LEU A 50 -14.86 8.91 -19.53
N THR A 51 -14.68 9.03 -18.21
CA THR A 51 -15.74 9.45 -17.28
C THR A 51 -15.57 10.89 -16.81
N ASN A 52 -14.43 11.50 -17.08
CA ASN A 52 -14.04 12.83 -16.61
C ASN A 52 -14.10 12.97 -15.07
N ILE A 53 -13.91 11.85 -14.37
CA ILE A 53 -13.91 11.78 -12.91
C ILE A 53 -12.46 11.73 -12.42
N PHE A 54 -12.15 12.49 -11.38
CA PHE A 54 -10.85 12.48 -10.74
C PHE A 54 -10.72 11.23 -9.89
N GLU A 55 -9.66 10.44 -10.13
CA GLU A 55 -9.41 9.18 -9.44
C GLU A 55 -8.23 9.30 -8.49
N TYR A 56 -8.39 8.72 -7.29
CA TYR A 56 -7.33 8.59 -6.30
C TYR A 56 -7.19 7.12 -5.94
N ASP A 57 -5.97 6.63 -5.96
CA ASP A 57 -5.70 5.29 -5.43
C ASP A 57 -4.34 5.24 -4.75
N THR A 58 -4.15 4.19 -3.96
CA THR A 58 -2.88 3.86 -3.33
C THR A 58 -2.38 2.56 -3.94
N ARG A 59 -1.13 2.55 -4.39
CA ARG A 59 -0.48 1.39 -4.98
C ARG A 59 0.67 0.94 -4.11
N LEU A 60 0.67 -0.35 -3.79
CA LEU A 60 1.71 -0.98 -3.01
C LEU A 60 2.58 -1.81 -3.96
N ASP A 61 3.82 -1.38 -4.16
CA ASP A 61 4.76 -2.03 -5.07
C ASP A 61 5.62 -2.99 -4.26
N PHE A 62 5.36 -4.30 -4.39
CA PHE A 62 6.08 -5.35 -3.66
C PHE A 62 7.35 -5.77 -4.38
N VAL A 63 8.39 -6.05 -3.61
CA VAL A 63 9.68 -6.50 -4.15
C VAL A 63 9.57 -7.88 -4.78
N ASP A 64 8.68 -8.75 -4.27
CA ASP A 64 8.43 -10.07 -4.82
C ASP A 64 6.99 -10.55 -4.55
N GLU A 65 6.61 -11.63 -5.19
CA GLU A 65 5.28 -12.23 -5.07
C GLU A 65 5.03 -12.82 -3.67
N THR A 66 6.06 -13.33 -3.03
CA THR A 66 5.96 -13.90 -1.68
C THR A 66 5.54 -12.84 -0.67
N ALA A 67 6.16 -11.66 -0.73
CA ALA A 67 5.80 -10.53 0.13
C ALA A 67 4.37 -10.09 -0.11
N ALA A 68 3.93 -10.02 -1.37
CA ALA A 68 2.56 -9.66 -1.74
C ALA A 68 1.55 -10.68 -1.20
N THR A 69 1.84 -11.97 -1.33
CA THR A 69 0.99 -13.05 -0.83
C THR A 69 0.85 -12.98 0.69
N PHE A 70 1.96 -12.82 1.39
CA PHE A 70 1.96 -12.69 2.85
C PHE A 70 1.11 -11.50 3.30
N PHE A 71 1.25 -10.37 2.63
CA PHE A 71 0.46 -9.17 2.91
C PHE A 71 -1.05 -9.42 2.73
N ARG A 72 -1.43 -10.06 1.62
CA ARG A 72 -2.84 -10.41 1.35
C ARG A 72 -3.42 -11.28 2.44
N MET A 73 -2.67 -12.28 2.89
CA MET A 73 -3.10 -13.20 3.94
C MET A 73 -3.28 -12.49 5.28
N LYS A 74 -2.45 -11.50 5.57
CA LYS A 74 -2.47 -10.82 6.86
C LYS A 74 -3.45 -9.65 6.92
N TYR A 75 -3.60 -8.87 5.84
CA TYR A 75 -4.33 -7.61 5.85
C TYR A 75 -5.53 -7.57 4.91
N LEU A 76 -5.59 -8.44 3.96
CA LEU A 76 -6.71 -8.57 3.04
C LEU A 76 -7.40 -9.91 3.23
#